data_5bd326e881aa9c1ba675a2363b129283
#
_entry.id   5bd326e881aa9c1ba675a2363b129283
#
_cell.length_a   1.000
_cell.length_b   1.000
_cell.length_c   1.000
_cell.angle_alpha   90.00
_cell.angle_beta   90.00
_cell.angle_gamma   90.00
#
_symmetry.space_group_name_H-M   'P 1'
#
loop_
_entity.id
_entity.type
_entity.pdbx_description
1 polymer ?
#
loop_
_entity_poly.entity_id
_entity_poly.type
_entity_poly.pdbx_seq_one_letter_code
_entity_poly.pdbx_strand_id
1 'polypeptide(L)'
;MPVYKLTTTILLFSMSLFMSCSTDDAEVVIEKXSYEVLLESQLSYYEEEKIPKQYQVFTSQEDWLAFIPTIERVNPDXAKTLRNISFDFXNNNLIIVIGEFFNSCCSQITINQIFKRNNKIIINFEESXPGMAGALSQTYLVLKTSRSRQHQ
;
A
#
# COMPACT_ATOMS: atom_id res chain seq x y z
N MET A 1 81.34 19.13 -25.43
CA MET A 1 80.56 18.55 -24.32
C MET A 1 79.11 18.46 -24.71
N PRO A 2 78.52 17.29 -24.95
CA PRO A 2 77.10 17.21 -25.33
C PRO A 2 76.24 17.17 -24.06
N VAL A 3 75.20 18.00 -24.06
CA VAL A 3 74.19 18.06 -23.00
C VAL A 3 73.07 17.09 -23.41
N TYR A 4 72.86 16.07 -22.58
CA TYR A 4 71.79 15.09 -22.80
C TYR A 4 70.48 15.67 -22.25
N LYS A 5 69.50 15.86 -23.14
CA LYS A 5 68.12 16.24 -22.73
C LYS A 5 67.38 14.94 -22.35
N LEU A 6 67.03 14.83 -21.07
CA LEU A 6 66.24 13.74 -20.54
C LEU A 6 64.75 14.11 -20.77
N THR A 7 64.12 13.45 -21.75
CA THR A 7 62.70 13.62 -21.95
C THR A 7 61.92 12.60 -21.11
N THR A 8 61.28 13.10 -20.04
CA THR A 8 60.46 12.28 -19.17
C THR A 8 59.07 12.17 -19.79
N THR A 9 58.75 10.98 -20.31
CA THR A 9 57.41 10.69 -20.84
C THR A 9 56.53 10.27 -19.67
N ILE A 10 55.60 11.13 -19.28
CA ILE A 10 54.59 10.84 -18.25
C ILE A 10 53.42 10.10 -18.96
N LEU A 11 53.30 8.79 -18.65
CA LEU A 11 52.22 7.96 -19.14
C LEU A 11 51.04 8.14 -18.18
N LEU A 12 50.06 8.96 -18.59
CA LEU A 12 48.79 9.14 -17.85
C LEU A 12 47.89 7.93 -18.06
N PHE A 13 47.85 7.06 -17.06
CA PHE A 13 46.96 5.91 -17.05
C PHE A 13 45.57 6.37 -16.57
N SER A 14 44.67 6.64 -17.50
CA SER A 14 43.28 7.02 -17.21
C SER A 14 42.50 5.77 -16.80
N MET A 15 42.33 5.58 -15.51
CA MET A 15 41.54 4.48 -14.94
C MET A 15 40.05 4.92 -14.88
N SER A 16 39.30 4.54 -15.91
CA SER A 16 37.87 4.77 -15.99
C SER A 16 37.14 3.82 -15.04
N LEU A 17 36.77 4.31 -13.87
CA LEU A 17 35.92 3.59 -12.94
C LEU A 17 34.47 3.63 -13.50
N PHE A 18 34.07 2.54 -14.16
CA PHE A 18 32.66 2.34 -14.48
C PHE A 18 31.93 1.94 -13.20
N MET A 19 31.33 2.91 -12.52
CA MET A 19 30.35 2.64 -11.48
C MET A 19 29.09 2.11 -12.16
N SER A 20 28.98 0.79 -12.24
CA SER A 20 27.73 0.14 -12.62
C SER A 20 26.78 0.23 -11.42
N CYS A 21 25.88 1.17 -11.46
CA CYS A 21 24.79 1.23 -10.49
C CYS A 21 23.72 0.25 -10.97
N SER A 22 23.79 -0.98 -10.51
CA SER A 22 22.69 -1.94 -10.73
C SER A 22 21.65 -1.70 -9.65
N THR A 23 20.62 -0.95 -9.98
CA THR A 23 19.43 -0.88 -9.15
C THR A 23 18.60 -2.14 -9.41
N ASP A 24 18.92 -3.21 -8.70
CA ASP A 24 18.10 -4.42 -8.69
C ASP A 24 16.92 -4.21 -7.72
N ASP A 25 16.03 -3.30 -8.08
CA ASP A 25 14.73 -3.21 -7.41
C ASP A 25 13.79 -4.24 -8.07
N ALA A 26 13.98 -5.50 -7.70
CA ALA A 26 13.12 -6.57 -8.18
C ALA A 26 11.71 -6.36 -7.62
N GLU A 27 10.82 -5.86 -8.45
CA GLU A 27 9.41 -5.71 -8.12
C GLU A 27 8.73 -7.08 -8.18
N VAL A 28 8.28 -7.57 -7.02
CA VAL A 28 7.52 -8.82 -6.95
C VAL A 28 6.05 -8.49 -7.07
N VAL A 29 5.47 -8.80 -8.21
CA VAL A 29 4.03 -8.61 -8.46
C VAL A 29 3.26 -9.73 -7.77
N ILE A 30 2.35 -9.37 -6.87
CA ILE A 30 1.41 -10.31 -6.26
C ILE A 30 0.22 -10.42 -7.21
N GLU A 31 -0.07 -11.62 -7.65
CA GLU A 31 -1.19 -11.86 -8.56
C GLU A 31 -2.52 -11.40 -7.97
N LYS A 32 -3.36 -10.88 -8.83
CA LYS A 32 -4.70 -10.36 -8.45
C LYS A 32 -5.57 -11.36 -7.67
N UNK A 33 -5.36 -12.26 -7.78
CA UNK A 33 -6.08 -13.32 -7.18
C UNK A 33 -5.63 -13.74 -5.88
N SER A 34 -4.69 -13.21 -5.70
CA SER A 34 -4.18 -13.58 -4.39
C SER A 34 -4.82 -12.78 -3.25
N TYR A 35 -5.89 -12.10 -3.51
CA TYR A 35 -6.66 -11.44 -2.44
C TYR A 35 -8.10 -11.93 -2.38
N GLU A 36 -8.67 -11.82 -1.20
CA GLU A 36 -10.07 -12.14 -0.92
C GLU A 36 -10.71 -10.90 -0.29
N VAL A 37 -11.89 -10.52 -0.75
CA VAL A 37 -12.67 -9.44 -0.13
C VAL A 37 -13.42 -10.03 1.05
N LEU A 38 -13.07 -9.60 2.26
CA LEU A 38 -13.74 -10.04 3.49
C LEU A 38 -14.97 -9.21 3.79
N LEU A 39 -14.91 -7.93 3.44
CA LEU A 39 -16.00 -7.00 3.72
C LEU A 39 -15.94 -5.84 2.72
N GLU A 40 -17.07 -5.46 2.20
CA GLU A 40 -17.27 -4.25 1.42
C GLU A 40 -18.49 -3.53 1.98
N SER A 41 -18.35 -2.24 2.28
CA SER A 41 -19.46 -1.49 2.84
C SER A 41 -19.22 0.02 2.72
N GLN A 42 -20.11 0.78 3.33
CA GLN A 42 -20.05 2.24 3.37
C GLN A 42 -19.86 2.70 4.80
N LEU A 43 -18.98 3.68 4.98
CA LEU A 43 -18.94 4.46 6.22
C LEU A 43 -20.02 5.52 6.12
N SER A 44 -21.05 5.37 6.93
CA SER A 44 -22.06 6.43 7.13
C SER A 44 -21.53 7.36 8.20
N TYR A 45 -21.51 8.66 7.92
CA TYR A 45 -20.89 9.63 8.81
C TYR A 45 -21.90 10.19 9.79
N TYR A 46 -21.53 10.16 11.07
CA TYR A 46 -22.30 10.79 12.15
C TYR A 46 -21.66 12.12 12.58
N GLU A 47 -20.38 12.32 12.26
CA GLU A 47 -19.62 13.48 12.68
C GLU A 47 -19.01 14.20 11.47
N GLU A 48 -18.50 15.39 11.69
CA GLU A 48 -17.84 16.19 10.64
C GLU A 48 -16.46 15.67 10.27
N GLU A 49 -15.81 14.92 11.16
CA GLU A 49 -14.49 14.37 10.93
C GLU A 49 -14.52 13.33 9.79
N LYS A 50 -13.59 13.43 8.86
CA LYS A 50 -13.53 12.57 7.69
C LYS A 50 -12.20 11.82 7.65
N ILE A 51 -12.22 10.59 7.14
CA ILE A 51 -11.00 9.81 6.93
C ILE A 51 -10.52 10.09 5.51
N PRO A 52 -9.23 10.48 5.30
CA PRO A 52 -8.72 10.66 3.94
C PRO A 52 -8.73 9.35 3.16
N LYS A 53 -8.85 9.44 1.83
CA LYS A 53 -8.67 8.31 0.93
C LYS A 53 -7.29 7.69 1.16
N GLN A 54 -7.26 6.37 1.41
CA GLN A 54 -6.02 5.68 1.78
C GLN A 54 -6.19 4.17 1.72
N TYR A 55 -5.06 3.48 1.84
CA TYR A 55 -5.07 2.07 2.24
C TYR A 55 -4.06 1.88 3.36
N GLN A 56 -4.30 0.88 4.20
CA GLN A 56 -3.36 0.45 5.22
C GLN A 56 -3.26 -1.06 5.24
N VAL A 57 -2.05 -1.55 5.48
CA VAL A 57 -1.74 -2.98 5.56
C VAL A 57 -1.39 -3.32 7.01
N PHE A 58 -2.04 -4.32 7.55
CA PHE A 58 -1.84 -4.76 8.93
C PHE A 58 -1.25 -6.17 8.92
N THR A 59 -0.16 -6.33 9.66
CA THR A 59 0.54 -7.60 9.78
C THR A 59 0.37 -8.22 11.17
N SER A 60 -0.33 -7.52 12.06
CA SER A 60 -0.59 -8.00 13.42
C SER A 60 -1.97 -7.59 13.91
N GLN A 61 -2.50 -8.36 14.84
CA GLN A 61 -3.75 -8.04 15.53
C GLN A 61 -3.63 -6.70 16.28
N GLU A 62 -2.46 -6.45 16.87
CA GLU A 62 -2.21 -5.21 17.62
C GLU A 62 -2.35 -3.97 16.74
N ASP A 63 -1.70 -3.98 15.57
CA ASP A 63 -1.76 -2.86 14.63
C ASP A 63 -3.19 -2.63 14.13
N TRP A 64 -3.92 -3.73 13.84
CA TRP A 64 -5.31 -3.64 13.41
C TRP A 64 -6.18 -2.98 14.48
N LEU A 65 -6.06 -3.45 15.73
CA LEU A 65 -6.86 -2.89 16.82
C LEU A 65 -6.46 -1.45 17.15
N ALA A 66 -5.19 -1.07 16.94
CA ALA A 66 -4.73 0.31 17.10
C ALA A 66 -5.32 1.26 16.05
N PHE A 67 -5.70 0.74 14.87
CA PHE A 67 -6.33 1.52 13.81
C PHE A 67 -7.83 1.76 14.08
N ILE A 68 -8.51 0.85 14.75
CA ILE A 68 -9.97 0.88 14.93
C ILE A 68 -10.48 2.22 15.50
N PRO A 69 -9.80 2.88 16.47
CA PRO A 69 -10.24 4.19 16.94
C PRO A 69 -10.36 5.26 15.85
N THR A 70 -9.61 5.15 14.76
CA THR A 70 -9.76 6.07 13.61
C THR A 70 -11.15 5.93 12.96
N ILE A 71 -11.63 4.70 12.85
CA ILE A 71 -12.98 4.44 12.33
C ILE A 71 -14.03 4.85 13.38
N GLU A 72 -13.76 4.53 14.65
CA GLU A 72 -14.71 4.78 15.76
C GLU A 72 -15.09 6.25 15.89
N ARG A 73 -14.14 7.17 15.63
CA ARG A 73 -14.39 8.61 15.67
C ARG A 73 -15.44 9.06 14.63
N VAL A 74 -15.51 8.38 13.49
CA VAL A 74 -16.45 8.76 12.41
C VAL A 74 -17.68 7.85 12.35
N ASN A 75 -17.53 6.59 12.77
CA ASN A 75 -18.64 5.62 12.74
C ASN A 75 -18.42 4.52 13.79
N PRO A 76 -18.98 4.67 15.01
CA PRO A 76 -18.83 3.67 16.07
C PRO A 76 -19.34 2.27 15.70
N ASP A 77 -20.40 2.16 14.94
CA ASP A 77 -20.94 0.87 14.50
C ASP A 77 -20.01 0.12 13.53
N UNK A 78 -19.39 0.72 12.71
CA UNK A 78 -18.46 0.20 11.90
C UNK A 78 -17.28 -0.23 12.59
N ALA A 79 -16.86 0.55 13.49
CA ALA A 79 -15.74 0.16 14.33
C ALA A 79 -16.01 -1.14 15.10
N LYS A 80 -17.18 -1.27 15.62
CA LYS A 80 -17.59 -2.50 16.33
C LYS A 80 -17.56 -3.70 15.38
N THR A 81 -18.06 -3.57 14.17
CA THR A 81 -18.04 -4.62 13.15
C THR A 81 -16.60 -5.02 12.82
N LEU A 82 -15.76 -4.03 12.56
CA LEU A 82 -14.35 -4.26 12.19
C LEU A 82 -13.54 -4.88 13.33
N ARG A 83 -13.81 -4.47 14.58
CA ARG A 83 -13.14 -5.02 15.77
C ARG A 83 -13.40 -6.52 15.92
N ASN A 84 -14.56 -6.99 15.47
CA ASN A 84 -14.98 -8.39 15.61
C ASN A 84 -14.53 -9.29 14.46
N ILE A 85 -13.78 -8.76 13.48
CA ILE A 85 -13.25 -9.61 12.41
C ILE A 85 -12.23 -10.59 13.00
N SER A 86 -12.55 -11.88 12.89
CA SER A 86 -11.61 -12.95 13.25
C SER A 86 -10.63 -13.16 12.11
N PHE A 87 -9.32 -13.00 12.36
CA PHE A 87 -8.33 -13.00 11.28
C PHE A 87 -7.04 -13.70 11.68
N ASP A 88 -6.53 -14.54 10.78
CA ASP A 88 -5.26 -15.27 10.96
C ASP A 88 -4.08 -14.42 10.44
N PHE A 89 -3.51 -13.64 11.31
CA PHE A 89 -2.31 -12.86 11.05
C PHE A 89 -1.01 -13.68 10.94
N UNK A 90 -1.14 -14.77 11.06
CA UNK A 90 -0.03 -15.59 10.98
C UNK A 90 0.35 -15.86 9.61
N ASN A 91 -0.58 -16.13 8.87
CA ASN A 91 -0.41 -16.54 7.48
C ASN A 91 -0.83 -15.46 6.47
N ASN A 92 -1.49 -14.42 6.90
CA ASN A 92 -2.11 -13.44 6.02
C ASN A 92 -1.83 -12.00 6.45
N ASN A 93 -1.96 -11.07 5.51
CA ASN A 93 -2.05 -9.64 5.79
C ASN A 93 -3.50 -9.19 5.65
N LEU A 94 -3.95 -8.38 6.58
CA LEU A 94 -5.25 -7.70 6.50
C LEU A 94 -5.01 -6.32 5.89
N ILE A 95 -5.88 -5.91 4.98
CA ILE A 95 -5.74 -4.62 4.31
C ILE A 95 -7.08 -3.92 4.37
N ILE A 96 -7.08 -2.64 4.74
CA ILE A 96 -8.25 -1.79 4.55
C ILE A 96 -7.96 -0.79 3.43
N VAL A 97 -8.90 -0.65 2.50
CA VAL A 97 -8.88 0.38 1.45
C VAL A 97 -10.08 1.27 1.70
N ILE A 98 -9.84 2.58 1.81
CA ILE A 98 -10.88 3.58 2.08
C ILE A 98 -10.88 4.55 0.91
N GLY A 99 -12.04 4.74 0.27
CA GLY A 99 -12.23 5.61 -0.88
C GLY A 99 -12.38 7.08 -0.50
N GLU A 100 -12.82 7.88 -1.46
CA GLU A 100 -13.12 9.29 -1.26
C GLU A 100 -14.43 9.46 -0.46
N PHE A 101 -14.52 10.57 0.21
CA PHE A 101 -15.76 11.00 0.83
C PHE A 101 -16.65 11.72 -0.20
N PHE A 102 -17.90 11.30 -0.29
CA PHE A 102 -18.86 11.89 -1.23
C PHE A 102 -20.12 12.37 -0.50
N ASN A 103 -20.75 13.39 -1.09
CA ASN A 103 -22.07 13.88 -0.66
C ASN A 103 -23.21 13.09 -1.30
N SER A 104 -22.89 12.01 -1.99
CA SER A 104 -23.88 11.12 -2.63
C SER A 104 -23.43 9.68 -2.51
N CYS A 105 -24.35 8.74 -2.51
CA CYS A 105 -24.06 7.31 -2.40
C CYS A 105 -24.19 6.64 -3.77
N CYS A 106 -23.53 5.61 -4.08
CA CYS A 106 -22.39 5.01 -3.39
C CYS A 106 -21.34 4.75 -4.45
N SER A 107 -20.08 5.03 -4.14
CA SER A 107 -18.99 4.73 -5.03
C SER A 107 -18.63 3.22 -4.96
N GLN A 108 -17.89 2.74 -5.94
CA GLN A 108 -17.34 1.37 -5.91
C GLN A 108 -15.82 1.44 -6.04
N ILE A 109 -15.14 0.66 -5.22
CA ILE A 109 -13.69 0.52 -5.28
C ILE A 109 -13.34 -0.73 -6.07
N THR A 110 -12.47 -0.59 -7.08
CA THR A 110 -11.92 -1.69 -7.87
C THR A 110 -10.44 -1.81 -7.60
N ILE A 111 -10.01 -2.98 -7.15
CA ILE A 111 -8.58 -3.24 -6.95
C ILE A 111 -7.99 -3.67 -8.29
N ASN A 112 -7.14 -2.82 -8.87
CA ASN A 112 -6.49 -3.09 -10.15
C ASN A 112 -5.30 -4.02 -9.96
N GLN A 113 -4.50 -3.78 -8.92
CA GLN A 113 -3.26 -4.54 -8.71
C GLN A 113 -2.85 -4.47 -7.24
N ILE A 114 -2.35 -5.59 -6.73
CA ILE A 114 -1.63 -5.66 -5.46
C ILE A 114 -0.26 -6.24 -5.76
N PHE A 115 0.79 -5.55 -5.33
CA PHE A 115 2.17 -6.02 -5.55
C PHE A 115 3.06 -5.65 -4.37
N LYS A 116 4.22 -6.31 -4.31
CA LYS A 116 5.19 -6.08 -3.25
C LYS A 116 6.46 -5.45 -3.83
N ARG A 117 6.91 -4.36 -3.22
CA ARG A 117 8.17 -3.67 -3.56
C ARG A 117 8.89 -3.32 -2.25
N ASN A 118 10.16 -3.73 -2.14
CA ASN A 118 10.98 -3.45 -0.94
C ASN A 118 10.25 -3.82 0.36
N ASN A 119 9.69 -5.01 0.40
CA ASN A 119 8.91 -5.56 1.53
C ASN A 119 7.63 -4.77 1.89
N LYS A 120 7.23 -3.79 1.07
CA LYS A 120 5.97 -3.07 1.26
C LYS A 120 4.94 -3.55 0.26
N ILE A 121 3.72 -3.76 0.72
CA ILE A 121 2.58 -4.05 -0.15
C ILE A 121 2.06 -2.71 -0.70
N ILE A 122 1.93 -2.65 -2.01
CA ILE A 122 1.41 -1.48 -2.72
C ILE A 122 0.12 -1.91 -3.41
N ILE A 123 -0.89 -1.06 -3.31
CA ILE A 123 -2.22 -1.33 -3.86
C ILE A 123 -2.58 -0.21 -4.83
N ASN A 124 -2.84 -0.58 -6.06
CA ASN A 124 -3.42 0.31 -7.05
C ASN A 124 -4.93 0.04 -7.11
N PHE A 125 -5.72 1.05 -6.84
CA PHE A 125 -7.16 0.93 -6.91
C PHE A 125 -7.78 2.16 -7.53
N GLU A 126 -8.93 1.96 -8.14
CA GLU A 126 -9.77 3.00 -8.72
C GLU A 126 -11.09 3.07 -7.99
N GLU A 127 -11.76 4.20 -8.12
CA GLU A 127 -13.06 4.42 -7.51
C GLU A 127 -13.97 5.11 -8.52
N SER A 128 -15.15 4.51 -8.68
CA SER A 128 -16.18 5.11 -9.54
C SER A 128 -16.86 6.29 -8.85
N UNK A 129 -17.43 7.06 -9.41
CA UNK A 129 -18.17 8.03 -8.89
C UNK A 129 -19.30 7.45 -8.23
N PRO A 130 -19.76 8.20 -7.42
CA PRO A 130 -20.96 7.74 -6.75
C PRO A 130 -22.23 7.92 -7.59
N GLY A 131 -23.27 7.23 -7.19
CA GLY A 131 -24.60 7.40 -7.78
C GLY A 131 -25.25 8.72 -7.38
N MET A 132 -26.53 8.86 -7.68
CA MET A 132 -27.27 10.10 -7.45
C MET A 132 -28.05 10.13 -6.12
N ALA A 133 -27.99 9.07 -5.33
CA ALA A 133 -28.68 9.04 -4.03
C ALA A 133 -28.02 10.00 -3.04
N GLY A 134 -28.79 10.92 -2.50
CA GLY A 134 -28.29 11.92 -1.56
C GLY A 134 -28.01 11.31 -0.18
N ALA A 135 -26.78 10.95 0.06
CA ALA A 135 -26.33 10.42 1.37
C ALA A 135 -24.81 10.60 1.48
N LEU A 136 -24.36 11.06 2.62
CA LEU A 136 -22.92 11.11 2.89
C LEU A 136 -22.38 9.68 2.88
N SER A 137 -21.35 9.41 2.09
CA SER A 137 -20.80 8.07 1.97
C SER A 137 -19.30 8.06 1.75
N GLN A 138 -18.69 6.98 2.18
CA GLN A 138 -17.30 6.68 1.88
C GLN A 138 -17.19 5.16 1.81
N THR A 139 -16.89 4.63 0.61
CA THR A 139 -16.76 3.19 0.42
C THR A 139 -15.48 2.67 1.06
N TYR A 140 -15.54 1.50 1.66
CA TYR A 140 -14.34 0.82 2.12
C TYR A 140 -14.39 -0.68 1.81
N LEU A 141 -13.20 -1.25 1.63
CA LEU A 141 -13.00 -2.69 1.47
C LEU A 141 -12.06 -3.18 2.57
N VAL A 142 -12.33 -4.37 3.10
CA VAL A 142 -11.38 -5.11 3.92
C VAL A 142 -10.97 -6.34 3.13
N LEU A 143 -9.67 -6.50 2.91
CA LEU A 143 -9.12 -7.55 2.07
C LEU A 143 -8.17 -8.43 2.86
N LYS A 144 -8.06 -9.68 2.44
CA LYS A 144 -7.04 -10.62 2.91
C LYS A 144 -6.09 -10.95 1.76
N THR A 145 -4.77 -10.89 2.01
CA THR A 145 -3.75 -11.43 1.10
C THR A 145 -2.86 -12.40 1.86
N SER A 146 -2.42 -13.47 1.18
CA SER A 146 -1.49 -14.41 1.79
C SER A 146 -0.12 -13.74 1.97
N ARG A 147 0.55 -14.07 3.05
CA ARG A 147 1.98 -13.74 3.22
C ARG A 147 2.78 -14.69 2.35
N SER A 148 3.63 -14.15 1.47
CA SER A 148 4.58 -15.01 0.77
C SER A 148 5.52 -15.62 1.80
N ARG A 149 5.57 -16.95 1.87
CA ARG A 149 6.57 -17.65 2.68
C ARG A 149 7.94 -17.33 2.08
N GLN A 150 8.79 -16.67 2.84
CA GLN A 150 10.19 -16.60 2.47
C GLN A 150 10.74 -18.02 2.59
N HIS A 151 11.08 -18.64 1.47
CA HIS A 151 11.84 -19.88 1.51
C HIS A 151 13.22 -19.54 2.09
N GLN A 152 13.47 -19.97 3.30
CA GLN A 152 14.82 -19.95 3.90
C GLN A 152 15.69 -20.97 3.19
#